data_a73a3b6a3b2563f0782ff9bfe2fa9602
#
_entry.id   a73a3b6a3b2563f0782ff9bfe2fa9602
#
_cell.length_a   1.000
_cell.length_b   1.000
_cell.length_c   1.000
_cell.angle_alpha   90.00
_cell.angle_beta   90.00
_cell.angle_gamma   90.00
#
_symmetry.space_group_name_H-M   'P 1'
#
loop_
_entity.id
_entity.type
_entity.pdbx_description
1 polymer ?
#
loop_
_entity_poly.entity_id
_entity_poly.type
_entity_poly.pdbx_seq_one_letter_code
_entity_poly.pdbx_strand_id
1 'polypeptide(L)'
;MAKNKNKKSARRSKRSPSSGGAKIVAQAKLPTRFGDFTIIGIKGAGPEDEAVALVHGKLSGISGAKSAPLVRIHSQCLTGDVFHSLRCDCRAQFELAVKKIKASPTGILLYLPQEGRGIGLLNKIRAYELQDGGMDTVQANESLGFAADTRDYGFSANALKALGVRRVRLLSNNPDKVEQLEAAGIKVVERVPCQPRMTKLTRGYLTTKKSKMGHLLAGL
;
A
#
# COMPACT_ATOMS: atom_id res chain seq x y z
N MET A 1 -18.19 37.87 28.60
CA MET A 1 -16.82 37.34 28.35
C MET A 1 -16.91 36.25 27.31
N ALA A 2 -16.58 36.57 26.06
CA ALA A 2 -16.71 35.66 24.90
C ALA A 2 -15.45 34.80 24.77
N LYS A 3 -15.58 33.48 24.85
CA LYS A 3 -14.49 32.52 24.60
C LYS A 3 -14.35 32.30 23.07
N ASN A 4 -13.33 32.90 22.53
CA ASN A 4 -12.90 32.79 21.14
C ASN A 4 -12.39 31.36 20.88
N LYS A 5 -13.17 30.51 20.17
CA LYS A 5 -12.75 29.18 19.73
C LYS A 5 -11.98 29.31 18.42
N ASN A 6 -10.66 29.41 18.51
CA ASN A 6 -9.74 29.33 17.38
C ASN A 6 -9.79 27.93 16.74
N LYS A 7 -10.60 27.76 15.71
CA LYS A 7 -10.56 26.61 14.80
C LYS A 7 -9.33 26.75 13.90
N LYS A 8 -8.19 26.23 14.32
CA LYS A 8 -7.06 25.99 13.41
C LYS A 8 -7.47 24.89 12.43
N SER A 9 -7.87 25.28 11.23
CA SER A 9 -8.00 24.43 10.06
C SER A 9 -6.67 23.71 9.82
N ALA A 10 -6.66 22.38 9.95
CA ALA A 10 -5.52 21.55 9.61
C ALA A 10 -5.27 21.65 8.10
N ARG A 11 -4.34 22.51 7.71
CA ARG A 11 -3.86 22.68 6.33
C ARG A 11 -3.26 21.35 5.88
N ARG A 12 -3.95 20.67 4.98
CA ARG A 12 -3.48 19.50 4.23
C ARG A 12 -2.18 19.89 3.52
N SER A 13 -1.04 19.52 4.09
CA SER A 13 0.24 19.55 3.39
C SER A 13 0.16 18.53 2.26
N LYS A 14 -0.22 18.98 1.05
CA LYS A 14 -0.04 18.19 -0.17
C LYS A 14 1.47 18.03 -0.33
N ARG A 15 2.01 16.86 0.00
CA ARG A 15 3.34 16.48 -0.48
C ARG A 15 3.32 16.65 -1.99
N SER A 16 4.22 17.48 -2.51
CA SER A 16 4.46 17.55 -3.96
C SER A 16 4.86 16.14 -4.42
N PRO A 17 4.32 15.65 -5.56
CA PRO A 17 4.74 14.35 -6.10
C PRO A 17 6.27 14.34 -6.16
N SER A 18 6.91 13.26 -5.68
CA SER A 18 8.36 13.13 -5.74
C SER A 18 8.80 13.23 -7.20
N SER A 19 9.28 14.39 -7.62
CA SER A 19 9.69 14.69 -8.99
C SER A 19 11.02 14.04 -9.37
N GLY A 20 11.68 13.37 -8.42
CA GLY A 20 12.91 12.64 -8.62
C GLY A 20 12.68 11.21 -9.09
N GLY A 21 13.48 10.73 -10.05
CA GLY A 21 13.49 9.34 -10.50
C GLY A 21 13.86 8.37 -9.36
N ALA A 22 13.50 7.10 -9.51
CA ALA A 22 13.96 6.03 -8.64
C ALA A 22 15.08 5.24 -9.32
N LYS A 23 15.99 4.65 -8.53
CA LYS A 23 17.09 3.79 -9.02
C LYS A 23 17.13 2.49 -8.24
N ILE A 24 17.54 1.43 -8.94
CA ILE A 24 17.87 0.14 -8.31
C ILE A 24 19.20 0.30 -7.58
N VAL A 25 19.23 -0.08 -6.31
CA VAL A 25 20.44 0.01 -5.47
C VAL A 25 21.16 -1.34 -5.44
N ALA A 26 20.39 -2.44 -5.27
CA ALA A 26 20.92 -3.79 -5.19
C ALA A 26 19.84 -4.81 -5.57
N GLN A 27 20.28 -6.02 -5.94
CA GLN A 27 19.38 -7.15 -6.14
C GLN A 27 20.03 -8.45 -5.70
N ALA A 28 19.22 -9.40 -5.24
CA ALA A 28 19.67 -10.73 -4.81
C ALA A 28 18.58 -11.78 -5.04
N LYS A 29 18.96 -13.06 -5.04
CA LYS A 29 18.00 -14.17 -4.95
C LYS A 29 17.44 -14.24 -3.52
N LEU A 30 16.15 -14.47 -3.39
CA LEU A 30 15.47 -14.63 -2.10
C LEU A 30 14.60 -15.88 -2.13
N PRO A 31 15.09 -17.02 -1.63
CA PRO A 31 14.24 -18.18 -1.37
C PRO A 31 13.30 -17.88 -0.20
N THR A 32 12.02 -18.20 -0.35
CA THR A 32 11.00 -18.00 0.67
C THR A 32 10.11 -19.24 0.79
N ARG A 33 9.32 -19.31 1.86
CA ARG A 33 8.26 -20.36 1.99
C ARG A 33 7.20 -20.31 0.88
N PHE A 34 7.13 -19.23 0.12
CA PHE A 34 6.25 -19.07 -1.03
C PHE A 34 6.93 -19.40 -2.36
N GLY A 35 8.21 -19.81 -2.33
CA GLY A 35 9.08 -20.07 -3.47
C GLY A 35 10.09 -18.94 -3.70
N ASP A 36 10.82 -19.05 -4.81
CA ASP A 36 11.93 -18.16 -5.12
C ASP A 36 11.46 -16.83 -5.74
N PHE A 37 12.10 -15.76 -5.31
CA PHE A 37 11.97 -14.41 -5.84
C PHE A 37 13.35 -13.80 -6.08
N THR A 38 13.37 -12.74 -6.89
CA THR A 38 14.45 -11.76 -6.86
C THR A 38 14.01 -10.61 -5.96
N ILE A 39 14.79 -10.33 -4.90
CA ILE A 39 14.59 -9.13 -4.07
C ILE A 39 15.40 -7.98 -4.65
N ILE A 40 14.78 -6.81 -4.81
CA ILE A 40 15.38 -5.61 -5.39
C ILE A 40 15.15 -4.43 -4.45
N GLY A 41 16.22 -3.80 -4.00
CA GLY A 41 16.18 -2.54 -3.25
C GLY A 41 16.11 -1.36 -4.20
N ILE A 42 15.18 -0.42 -3.96
CA ILE A 42 14.92 0.75 -4.80
C ILE A 42 14.95 1.99 -3.91
N LYS A 43 15.67 3.03 -4.36
CA LYS A 43 15.82 4.31 -3.68
C LYS A 43 15.36 5.44 -4.60
N GLY A 44 14.59 6.39 -4.07
CA GLY A 44 14.22 7.64 -4.72
C GLY A 44 15.04 8.83 -4.25
N ALA A 45 14.59 10.03 -4.56
CA ALA A 45 15.28 11.27 -4.23
C ALA A 45 15.10 11.68 -2.76
N GLY A 46 13.93 11.37 -2.17
CA GLY A 46 13.64 11.71 -0.78
C GLY A 46 14.26 10.72 0.22
N PRO A 47 14.49 11.14 1.48
CA PRO A 47 15.05 10.27 2.51
C PRO A 47 14.17 9.04 2.80
N GLU A 48 12.85 9.20 2.69
CA GLU A 48 11.87 8.12 2.91
C GLU A 48 11.45 7.40 1.62
N ASP A 49 12.00 7.80 0.46
CA ASP A 49 11.69 7.19 -0.84
C ASP A 49 12.49 5.88 -0.99
N GLU A 50 12.07 4.87 -0.26
CA GLU A 50 12.63 3.53 -0.31
C GLU A 50 11.54 2.51 -0.59
N ALA A 51 11.88 1.47 -1.33
CA ALA A 51 11.02 0.32 -1.56
C ALA A 51 11.83 -0.95 -1.72
N VAL A 52 11.20 -2.07 -1.38
CA VAL A 52 11.69 -3.40 -1.71
C VAL A 52 10.71 -4.04 -2.69
N ALA A 53 11.21 -4.52 -3.84
CA ALA A 53 10.41 -5.30 -4.77
C ALA A 53 10.78 -6.79 -4.67
N LEU A 54 9.77 -7.65 -4.48
CA LEU A 54 9.87 -9.09 -4.70
C LEU A 54 9.38 -9.38 -6.11
N VAL A 55 10.27 -9.81 -6.98
CA VAL A 55 10.00 -10.07 -8.40
C VAL A 55 9.96 -11.56 -8.66
N HIS A 56 8.88 -12.02 -9.29
CA HIS A 56 8.73 -13.36 -9.84
C HIS A 56 8.68 -13.31 -11.36
N GLY A 57 9.41 -14.22 -12.01
CA GLY A 57 9.52 -14.26 -13.48
C GLY A 57 10.46 -13.21 -14.04
N LYS A 58 10.50 -13.08 -15.37
CA LYS A 58 11.36 -12.13 -16.09
C LYS A 58 10.57 -10.87 -16.44
N LEU A 59 11.12 -9.70 -16.12
CA LEU A 59 10.53 -8.40 -16.46
C LEU A 59 10.89 -7.92 -17.88
N SER A 60 11.87 -8.56 -18.55
CA SER A 60 12.27 -8.26 -19.93
C SER A 60 11.26 -8.79 -20.96
N GLY A 61 11.06 -8.07 -22.05
CA GLY A 61 10.18 -8.50 -23.14
C GLY A 61 8.68 -8.36 -22.87
N ILE A 62 8.29 -7.62 -21.85
CA ILE A 62 6.87 -7.36 -21.53
C ILE A 62 6.32 -6.34 -22.52
N SER A 63 5.71 -6.82 -23.61
CA SER A 63 5.00 -5.99 -24.59
C SER A 63 3.52 -6.40 -24.66
N GLY A 64 2.62 -5.43 -24.65
CA GLY A 64 1.18 -5.66 -24.72
C GLY A 64 0.45 -5.80 -23.36
N ALA A 65 -0.89 -5.77 -23.40
CA ALA A 65 -1.73 -5.76 -22.20
C ALA A 65 -1.76 -7.12 -21.49
N LYS A 66 -1.79 -8.22 -22.25
CA LYS A 66 -1.87 -9.59 -21.72
C LYS A 66 -0.58 -10.03 -21.02
N SER A 67 0.57 -9.43 -21.33
CA SER A 67 1.88 -9.71 -20.73
C SER A 67 2.21 -8.78 -19.54
N ALA A 68 1.34 -7.82 -19.20
CA ALA A 68 1.57 -6.92 -18.07
C ALA A 68 1.72 -7.69 -16.75
N PRO A 69 2.76 -7.41 -15.93
CA PRO A 69 2.99 -8.11 -14.68
C PRO A 69 1.85 -7.88 -13.69
N LEU A 70 1.57 -8.90 -12.88
CA LEU A 70 0.67 -8.76 -11.74
C LEU A 70 1.39 -8.05 -10.60
N VAL A 71 0.91 -6.87 -10.21
CA VAL A 71 1.60 -6.00 -9.24
C VAL A 71 0.76 -5.80 -7.99
N ARG A 72 1.36 -5.97 -6.83
CA ARG A 72 0.84 -5.54 -5.53
C ARG A 72 1.71 -4.44 -4.96
N ILE A 73 1.14 -3.28 -4.70
CA ILE A 73 1.76 -2.26 -3.84
C ILE A 73 1.28 -2.50 -2.43
N HIS A 74 2.19 -2.91 -1.55
CA HIS A 74 1.92 -3.23 -0.15
C HIS A 74 2.57 -2.20 0.76
N SER A 75 1.78 -1.43 1.50
CA SER A 75 2.30 -0.54 2.54
C SER A 75 2.53 -1.34 3.80
N GLN A 76 3.68 -1.16 4.43
CA GLN A 76 4.10 -1.84 5.66
C GLN A 76 3.02 -1.81 6.74
N CYS A 77 2.87 -2.93 7.41
CA CYS A 77 2.08 -3.07 8.61
C CYS A 77 2.77 -4.04 9.56
N LEU A 78 3.69 -3.55 10.39
CA LEU A 78 4.49 -4.38 11.30
C LEU A 78 3.62 -5.31 12.14
N THR A 79 2.53 -4.78 12.71
CA THR A 79 1.63 -5.57 13.55
C THR A 79 0.93 -6.68 12.79
N GLY A 80 0.53 -6.44 11.53
CA GLY A 80 -0.09 -7.47 10.69
C GLY A 80 0.94 -8.38 10.02
N ASP A 81 1.95 -7.80 9.36
CA ASP A 81 2.88 -8.54 8.50
C ASP A 81 3.84 -9.41 9.32
N VAL A 82 4.28 -8.96 10.50
CA VAL A 82 5.26 -9.65 11.36
C VAL A 82 4.60 -10.29 12.59
N PHE A 83 3.78 -9.54 13.33
CA PHE A 83 3.17 -10.03 14.59
C PHE A 83 1.84 -10.76 14.36
N HIS A 84 1.35 -10.86 13.13
CA HIS A 84 0.11 -11.56 12.75
C HIS A 84 -1.12 -11.04 13.50
N SER A 85 -1.18 -9.73 13.77
CA SER A 85 -2.31 -9.10 14.44
C SER A 85 -3.63 -9.38 13.72
N LEU A 86 -4.67 -9.67 14.50
CA LEU A 86 -6.03 -9.90 14.01
C LEU A 86 -6.86 -8.61 13.90
N ARG A 87 -6.29 -7.45 14.25
CA ARG A 87 -6.95 -6.14 14.11
C ARG A 87 -7.09 -5.67 12.66
N CYS A 88 -6.33 -6.25 11.74
CA CYS A 88 -6.35 -5.89 10.32
C CYS A 88 -6.22 -7.12 9.42
N ASP A 89 -6.39 -6.90 8.12
CA ASP A 89 -6.26 -7.93 7.08
C ASP A 89 -4.92 -7.87 6.32
N CYS A 90 -3.93 -7.08 6.78
CA CYS A 90 -2.69 -6.81 6.06
C CYS A 90 -1.92 -8.09 5.74
N ARG A 91 -1.69 -8.96 6.74
CA ARG A 91 -1.03 -10.25 6.54
C ARG A 91 -1.74 -11.13 5.53
N ALA A 92 -3.06 -11.26 5.65
CA ALA A 92 -3.85 -12.06 4.74
C ALA A 92 -3.82 -11.51 3.30
N GLN A 93 -3.81 -10.17 3.13
CA GLN A 93 -3.62 -9.52 1.83
C GLN A 93 -2.23 -9.76 1.27
N PHE A 94 -1.18 -9.70 2.09
CA PHE A 94 0.19 -10.00 1.69
C PHE A 94 0.30 -11.43 1.15
N GLU A 95 -0.15 -12.41 1.92
CA GLU A 95 -0.09 -13.83 1.52
C GLU A 95 -0.90 -14.12 0.26
N LEU A 96 -2.12 -13.56 0.16
CA LEU A 96 -2.95 -13.69 -1.04
C LEU A 96 -2.24 -13.10 -2.27
N ALA A 97 -1.62 -11.92 -2.12
CA ALA A 97 -0.91 -11.27 -3.21
C ALA A 97 0.30 -12.08 -3.65
N VAL A 98 1.12 -12.57 -2.73
CA VAL A 98 2.29 -13.40 -3.04
C VAL A 98 1.88 -14.69 -3.75
N LYS A 99 0.82 -15.38 -3.28
CA LYS A 99 0.28 -16.59 -3.93
C LYS A 99 -0.18 -16.30 -5.36
N LYS A 100 -0.92 -15.21 -5.59
CA LYS A 100 -1.38 -14.82 -6.94
C LYS A 100 -0.22 -14.42 -7.86
N ILE A 101 0.79 -13.73 -7.34
CA ILE A 101 2.00 -13.35 -8.06
C ILE A 101 2.77 -14.61 -8.49
N LYS A 102 2.94 -15.58 -7.61
CA LYS A 102 3.60 -16.86 -7.93
C LYS A 102 2.83 -17.69 -8.96
N ALA A 103 1.53 -17.62 -8.99
CA ALA A 103 0.68 -18.29 -9.98
C ALA A 103 0.65 -17.54 -11.35
N SER A 104 1.22 -16.36 -11.44
CA SER A 104 1.30 -15.58 -12.68
C SER A 104 2.65 -15.79 -13.36
N PRO A 105 2.76 -15.70 -14.70
CA PRO A 105 4.05 -15.80 -15.39
C PRO A 105 5.08 -14.77 -14.90
N THR A 106 4.59 -13.57 -14.55
CA THR A 106 5.42 -12.46 -14.05
C THR A 106 4.63 -11.64 -13.04
N GLY A 107 5.27 -11.27 -11.95
CA GLY A 107 4.64 -10.41 -10.96
C GLY A 107 5.62 -9.75 -10.00
N ILE A 108 5.13 -8.71 -9.34
CA ILE A 108 5.89 -7.85 -8.44
C ILE A 108 5.07 -7.59 -7.18
N LEU A 109 5.64 -7.85 -6.02
CA LEU A 109 5.17 -7.26 -4.78
C LEU A 109 6.11 -6.12 -4.41
N LEU A 110 5.64 -4.88 -4.50
CA LEU A 110 6.35 -3.67 -4.09
C LEU A 110 5.98 -3.35 -2.65
N TYR A 111 6.93 -3.47 -1.75
CA TYR A 111 6.77 -3.23 -0.32
C TYR A 111 7.31 -1.84 0.04
N LEU A 112 6.48 -1.02 0.68
CA LEU A 112 6.78 0.37 1.02
C LEU A 112 6.80 0.56 2.54
N PRO A 113 7.77 1.28 3.12
CA PRO A 113 7.84 1.59 4.54
C PRO A 113 6.84 2.69 4.95
N GLN A 114 5.55 2.51 4.61
CA GLN A 114 4.47 3.47 4.87
C GLN A 114 3.56 2.94 6.00
N GLU A 115 4.13 2.77 7.20
CA GLU A 115 3.42 2.26 8.36
C GLU A 115 2.27 3.17 8.80
N GLY A 116 1.18 2.54 9.28
CA GLY A 116 0.04 3.27 9.82
C GLY A 116 -0.65 4.20 8.82
N ARG A 117 -0.62 3.89 7.52
CA ARG A 117 -1.08 4.77 6.43
C ARG A 117 -0.29 6.07 6.35
N GLY A 118 1.02 6.02 6.67
CA GLY A 118 1.92 7.16 6.61
C GLY A 118 2.08 7.95 7.91
N ILE A 119 1.37 7.58 9.00
CA ILE A 119 1.50 8.25 10.30
C ILE A 119 2.61 7.66 11.18
N GLY A 120 3.20 6.54 10.77
CA GLY A 120 4.24 5.83 11.48
C GLY A 120 3.73 4.89 12.58
N LEU A 121 4.64 4.04 13.09
CA LEU A 121 4.29 2.96 14.02
C LEU A 121 3.78 3.47 15.38
N LEU A 122 4.46 4.45 15.97
CA LEU A 122 4.10 4.94 17.31
C LEU A 122 2.73 5.63 17.32
N ASN A 123 2.43 6.44 16.30
CA ASN A 123 1.11 7.06 16.18
C ASN A 123 0.01 6.03 15.88
N LYS A 124 0.34 4.97 15.14
CA LYS A 124 -0.58 3.84 14.96
C LYS A 124 -0.90 3.13 16.27
N ILE A 125 0.09 2.97 17.18
CA ILE A 125 -0.16 2.38 18.51
C ILE A 125 -1.06 3.30 19.33
N ARG A 126 -0.83 4.62 19.32
CA ARG A 126 -1.73 5.60 19.93
C ARG A 126 -3.16 5.53 19.37
N ALA A 127 -3.28 5.38 18.04
CA ALA A 127 -4.58 5.18 17.42
C ALA A 127 -5.26 3.88 17.87
N TYR A 128 -4.52 2.82 18.15
CA TYR A 128 -5.06 1.60 18.73
C TYR A 128 -5.60 1.80 20.13
N GLU A 129 -4.91 2.56 20.99
CA GLU A 129 -5.36 2.94 22.33
C GLU A 129 -6.71 3.70 22.28
N LEU A 130 -6.83 4.67 21.36
CA LEU A 130 -8.08 5.39 21.14
C LEU A 130 -9.21 4.48 20.61
N GLN A 131 -8.88 3.50 19.77
CA GLN A 131 -9.85 2.51 19.28
C GLN A 131 -10.31 1.56 20.38
N ASP A 132 -9.45 1.20 21.34
CA ASP A 132 -9.82 0.43 22.53
C ASP A 132 -10.79 1.22 23.43
N GLY A 133 -10.73 2.56 23.38
CA GLY A 133 -11.70 3.49 23.96
C GLY A 133 -12.99 3.69 23.14
N GLY A 134 -13.20 2.94 22.05
CA GLY A 134 -14.44 2.95 21.25
C GLY A 134 -14.43 3.79 19.98
N MET A 135 -13.32 4.46 19.62
CA MET A 135 -13.22 5.19 18.36
C MET A 135 -13.02 4.23 17.18
N ASP A 136 -13.52 4.60 16.00
CA ASP A 136 -13.09 3.90 14.77
C ASP A 136 -11.72 4.42 14.26
N THR A 137 -11.16 3.72 13.27
CA THR A 137 -9.82 4.04 12.76
C THR A 137 -9.69 5.47 12.20
N VAL A 138 -10.75 6.00 11.58
CA VAL A 138 -10.74 7.36 11.00
C VAL A 138 -10.78 8.40 12.13
N GLN A 139 -11.71 8.22 13.07
CA GLN A 139 -11.86 9.10 14.25
C GLN A 139 -10.57 9.13 15.08
N ALA A 140 -9.93 7.97 15.31
CA ALA A 140 -8.67 7.89 16.03
C ALA A 140 -7.55 8.67 15.35
N ASN A 141 -7.40 8.55 14.01
CA ASN A 141 -6.41 9.31 13.27
C ASN A 141 -6.68 10.82 13.31
N GLU A 142 -7.93 11.24 13.12
CA GLU A 142 -8.33 12.65 13.18
C GLU A 142 -8.10 13.26 14.56
N SER A 143 -8.37 12.50 15.64
CA SER A 143 -8.10 12.92 17.02
C SER A 143 -6.62 13.14 17.31
N LEU A 144 -5.75 12.42 16.59
CA LEU A 144 -4.29 12.60 16.62
C LEU A 144 -3.79 13.70 15.66
N GLY A 145 -4.68 14.39 14.94
CA GLY A 145 -4.34 15.45 14.00
C GLY A 145 -3.92 14.97 12.60
N PHE A 146 -4.15 13.70 12.26
CA PHE A 146 -3.82 13.13 10.96
C PHE A 146 -5.05 13.03 10.06
N ALA A 147 -4.83 13.11 8.74
CA ALA A 147 -5.86 12.72 7.78
C ALA A 147 -6.10 11.20 7.81
N ALA A 148 -7.25 10.75 7.33
CA ALA A 148 -7.63 9.33 7.30
C ALA A 148 -6.63 8.45 6.52
N ASP A 149 -6.00 8.98 5.49
CA ASP A 149 -4.92 8.37 4.72
C ASP A 149 -3.96 9.46 4.21
N THR A 150 -2.68 9.37 4.55
CA THR A 150 -1.64 10.33 4.14
C THR A 150 -0.67 9.73 3.12
N ARG A 151 -0.92 8.50 2.62
CA ARG A 151 -0.01 7.83 1.70
C ARG A 151 0.00 8.50 0.34
N ASP A 152 1.20 8.58 -0.23
CA ASP A 152 1.47 8.96 -1.61
C ASP A 152 2.00 7.73 -2.36
N TYR A 153 1.43 7.45 -3.53
CA TYR A 153 1.84 6.35 -4.38
C TYR A 153 2.68 6.80 -5.60
N GLY A 154 3.04 8.09 -5.68
CA GLY A 154 3.89 8.62 -6.74
C GLY A 154 5.26 7.95 -6.79
N PHE A 155 5.88 7.73 -5.63
CA PHE A 155 7.14 6.98 -5.55
C PHE A 155 6.98 5.52 -6.04
N SER A 156 5.83 4.88 -5.81
CA SER A 156 5.57 3.53 -6.33
C SER A 156 5.62 3.48 -7.86
N ALA A 157 5.10 4.51 -8.53
CA ALA A 157 5.18 4.62 -9.98
C ALA A 157 6.63 4.79 -10.46
N ASN A 158 7.44 5.60 -9.77
CA ASN A 158 8.86 5.78 -10.09
C ASN A 158 9.65 4.47 -9.87
N ALA A 159 9.36 3.73 -8.80
CA ALA A 159 9.94 2.42 -8.55
C ALA A 159 9.60 1.40 -9.64
N LEU A 160 8.34 1.35 -10.10
CA LEU A 160 7.93 0.49 -11.21
C LEU A 160 8.63 0.88 -12.52
N LYS A 161 8.78 2.18 -12.81
CA LYS A 161 9.53 2.67 -13.98
C LYS A 161 11.01 2.28 -13.93
N ALA A 162 11.65 2.33 -12.76
CA ALA A 162 13.02 1.88 -12.55
C ALA A 162 13.20 0.38 -12.83
N LEU A 163 12.15 -0.43 -12.58
CA LEU A 163 12.08 -1.84 -12.94
C LEU A 163 11.74 -2.08 -14.43
N GLY A 164 11.63 -1.03 -15.25
CA GLY A 164 11.25 -1.13 -16.67
C GLY A 164 9.75 -1.37 -16.90
N VAL A 165 8.90 -1.22 -15.86
CA VAL A 165 7.46 -1.53 -15.91
C VAL A 165 6.66 -0.24 -16.06
N ARG A 166 5.86 -0.14 -17.13
CA ARG A 166 4.98 1.00 -17.44
C ARG A 166 3.50 0.59 -17.55
N ARG A 167 3.21 -0.71 -17.52
CA ARG A 167 1.86 -1.28 -17.63
C ARG A 167 1.74 -2.38 -16.59
N VAL A 168 0.62 -2.43 -15.86
CA VAL A 168 0.43 -3.38 -14.75
C VAL A 168 -0.99 -3.92 -14.71
N ARG A 169 -1.13 -5.15 -14.22
CA ARG A 169 -2.37 -5.68 -13.66
C ARG A 169 -2.28 -5.47 -12.16
N LEU A 170 -3.11 -4.58 -11.60
CA LEU A 170 -2.93 -4.12 -10.22
C LEU A 170 -3.80 -4.90 -9.23
N LEU A 171 -3.17 -5.62 -8.29
CA LEU A 171 -3.83 -6.23 -7.13
C LEU A 171 -4.20 -5.14 -6.11
N SER A 172 -5.43 -4.61 -6.19
CA SER A 172 -5.90 -3.56 -5.29
C SER A 172 -7.41 -3.55 -5.14
N ASN A 173 -7.88 -3.18 -3.93
CA ASN A 173 -9.26 -2.81 -3.66
C ASN A 173 -9.42 -1.31 -3.41
N ASN A 174 -8.31 -0.53 -3.41
CA ASN A 174 -8.30 0.92 -3.24
C ASN A 174 -8.28 1.62 -4.60
N PRO A 175 -9.32 2.38 -4.99
CA PRO A 175 -9.35 3.14 -6.24
C PRO A 175 -8.25 4.21 -6.31
N ASP A 176 -7.93 4.90 -5.20
CA ASP A 176 -6.88 5.92 -5.17
C ASP A 176 -5.52 5.40 -5.68
N LYS A 177 -5.22 4.11 -5.46
CA LYS A 177 -3.98 3.51 -5.99
C LYS A 177 -3.97 3.45 -7.51
N VAL A 178 -5.11 3.20 -8.13
CA VAL A 178 -5.25 3.20 -9.59
C VAL A 178 -5.03 4.61 -10.12
N GLU A 179 -5.79 5.57 -9.59
CA GLU A 179 -5.74 6.98 -10.02
C GLU A 179 -4.34 7.59 -9.88
N GLN A 180 -3.68 7.40 -8.73
CA GLN A 180 -2.34 7.95 -8.50
C GLN A 180 -1.28 7.30 -9.39
N LEU A 181 -1.36 5.98 -9.67
CA LEU A 181 -0.44 5.31 -10.58
C LEU A 181 -0.63 5.80 -12.02
N GLU A 182 -1.88 5.96 -12.47
CA GLU A 182 -2.18 6.44 -13.82
C GLU A 182 -1.76 7.91 -13.99
N ALA A 183 -2.05 8.76 -13.00
CA ALA A 183 -1.57 10.15 -12.97
C ALA A 183 -0.05 10.25 -13.01
N ALA A 184 0.64 9.26 -12.43
CA ALA A 184 2.10 9.16 -12.47
C ALA A 184 2.64 8.39 -13.71
N GLY A 185 1.81 8.09 -14.72
CA GLY A 185 2.22 7.51 -16.01
C GLY A 185 2.46 5.99 -15.99
N ILE A 186 1.86 5.26 -15.07
CA ILE A 186 1.77 3.79 -15.10
C ILE A 186 0.37 3.40 -15.57
N LYS A 187 0.26 2.70 -16.70
CA LYS A 187 -1.03 2.24 -17.22
C LYS A 187 -1.52 1.03 -16.42
N VAL A 188 -2.65 1.15 -15.74
CA VAL A 188 -3.34 0.03 -15.09
C VAL A 188 -4.27 -0.63 -16.11
N VAL A 189 -3.83 -1.76 -16.70
CA VAL A 189 -4.61 -2.46 -17.74
C VAL A 189 -5.73 -3.32 -17.16
N GLU A 190 -5.62 -3.70 -15.89
CA GLU A 190 -6.62 -4.47 -15.17
C GLU A 190 -6.47 -4.22 -13.66
N ARG A 191 -7.59 -3.98 -12.96
CA ARG A 191 -7.63 -4.04 -11.50
C ARG A 191 -8.07 -5.43 -11.07
N VAL A 192 -7.20 -6.15 -10.37
CA VAL A 192 -7.46 -7.49 -9.83
C VAL A 192 -7.81 -7.36 -8.35
N PRO A 193 -8.93 -7.92 -7.88
CA PRO A 193 -9.29 -7.88 -6.46
C PRO A 193 -8.25 -8.58 -5.57
N CYS A 194 -7.93 -7.93 -4.44
CA CYS A 194 -7.04 -8.46 -3.40
C CYS A 194 -7.80 -8.50 -2.06
N GLN A 195 -8.85 -9.31 -2.01
CA GLN A 195 -9.72 -9.45 -0.84
C GLN A 195 -9.55 -10.85 -0.25
N PRO A 196 -8.87 -10.98 0.92
CA PRO A 196 -8.83 -12.23 1.67
C PRO A 196 -10.22 -12.57 2.23
N ARG A 197 -10.37 -13.81 2.70
CA ARG A 197 -11.58 -14.21 3.43
C ARG A 197 -11.76 -13.34 4.68
N MET A 198 -12.92 -12.72 4.80
CA MET A 198 -13.29 -11.92 5.95
C MET A 198 -13.50 -12.79 7.19
N THR A 199 -13.04 -12.33 8.34
CA THR A 199 -13.30 -12.95 9.65
C THR A 199 -14.19 -12.04 10.50
N LYS A 200 -14.75 -12.57 11.58
CA LYS A 200 -15.52 -11.76 12.55
C LYS A 200 -14.69 -10.59 13.10
N LEU A 201 -13.41 -10.82 13.36
CA LEU A 201 -12.48 -9.82 13.93
C LEU A 201 -12.11 -8.71 12.94
N THR A 202 -11.98 -9.03 11.64
CA THR A 202 -11.63 -8.03 10.62
C THR A 202 -12.83 -7.32 10.02
N ARG A 203 -14.07 -7.73 10.33
CA ARG A 203 -15.30 -7.16 9.75
C ARG A 203 -15.40 -5.66 10.00
N GLY A 204 -15.28 -5.18 11.25
CA GLY A 204 -15.38 -3.76 11.57
C GLY A 204 -14.36 -2.91 10.83
N TYR A 205 -13.11 -3.35 10.80
CA TYR A 205 -12.04 -2.70 10.05
C TYR A 205 -12.33 -2.61 8.53
N LEU A 206 -12.84 -3.69 7.93
CA LEU A 206 -13.19 -3.73 6.51
C LEU A 206 -14.42 -2.88 6.20
N THR A 207 -15.42 -2.84 7.11
CA THR A 207 -16.58 -1.96 6.99
C THR A 207 -16.15 -0.49 6.97
N THR A 208 -15.27 -0.06 7.85
CA THR A 208 -14.70 1.30 7.85
C THR A 208 -13.98 1.61 6.54
N LYS A 209 -13.19 0.67 6.00
CA LYS A 209 -12.54 0.84 4.70
C LYS A 209 -13.54 1.04 3.56
N LYS A 210 -14.64 0.28 3.54
CA LYS A 210 -15.67 0.39 2.51
C LYS A 210 -16.44 1.70 2.64
N SER A 211 -16.99 1.99 3.83
CA SER A 211 -17.93 3.10 4.06
C SER A 211 -17.25 4.48 4.10
N LYS A 212 -16.03 4.56 4.65
CA LYS A 212 -15.34 5.84 4.89
C LYS A 212 -14.15 6.09 3.96
N MET A 213 -13.67 5.07 3.23
CA MET A 213 -12.46 5.17 2.40
C MET A 213 -12.67 4.67 0.96
N GLY A 214 -13.91 4.41 0.54
CA GLY A 214 -14.23 4.07 -0.85
C GLY A 214 -13.64 2.75 -1.36
N HIS A 215 -13.20 1.84 -0.47
CA HIS A 215 -12.62 0.56 -0.89
C HIS A 215 -13.67 -0.34 -1.56
N LEU A 216 -13.30 -0.95 -2.68
CA LEU A 216 -14.13 -1.87 -3.45
C LEU A 216 -14.06 -3.28 -2.83
N LEU A 217 -14.95 -3.54 -1.87
CA LEU A 217 -15.02 -4.80 -1.13
C LEU A 217 -16.39 -5.46 -1.34
N ALA A 218 -16.37 -6.74 -1.69
CA ALA A 218 -17.57 -7.57 -1.86
C ALA A 218 -17.97 -8.21 -0.52
N GLY A 219 -19.27 -8.51 -0.33
CA GLY A 219 -19.76 -9.24 0.84
C GLY A 219 -19.75 -8.48 2.18
N LEU A 220 -19.71 -7.14 2.13
CA LEU A 220 -19.85 -6.23 3.27
C LEU A 220 -21.10 -5.38 3.13
#